data_1f80e4f9cfdc7a365566d05a379ccbae
#
_entry.id   1f80e4f9cfdc7a365566d05a379ccbae
#
_cell.length_a   1.000
_cell.length_b   1.000
_cell.length_c   1.000
_cell.angle_alpha   90.00
_cell.angle_beta   90.00
_cell.angle_gamma   90.00
#
_symmetry.space_group_name_H-M   'P 1'
#
loop_
_entity.id
_entity.type
_entity.pdbx_description
1 polymer ?
#
loop_
_entity_poly.entity_id
_entity_poly.type
_entity_poly.pdbx_seq_one_letter_code
_entity_poly.pdbx_strand_id
1 'polypeptide(L)'
;MRQRTVFGCVLGSLVGWTALAHSLGGGPVSFATVARGSVSRVKQPLETVVRTREEWAGLWARHVGPSAAPPPVDFSAEMVVAVFAGERPTTGYGLEVTQVLSTDRGLQVMYRERTLPAGALVRPVVTAPFHIIRLPRFQGPVHILREP
;
A
#
# COMPACT_ATOMS: atom_id res chain seq x y z
N MET A 1 -0.23 66.63 41.90
CA MET A 1 0.18 65.39 42.60
C MET A 1 -0.04 64.20 41.74
N ARG A 2 0.99 63.52 41.48
CA ARG A 2 1.30 62.34 40.68
C ARG A 2 0.34 61.16 40.92
N GLN A 3 -0.13 60.55 39.85
CA GLN A 3 -0.40 59.12 39.83
C GLN A 3 0.07 58.55 38.51
N ARG A 4 0.96 57.60 38.59
CA ARG A 4 1.51 56.82 37.46
C ARG A 4 0.60 55.64 37.26
N THR A 5 0.01 55.50 36.09
CA THR A 5 -0.69 54.30 35.66
C THR A 5 0.23 53.48 34.82
N VAL A 6 0.47 52.23 35.27
CA VAL A 6 1.32 51.26 34.62
C VAL A 6 0.45 50.51 33.60
N PHE A 7 0.78 50.59 32.33
CA PHE A 7 0.15 49.80 31.29
C PHE A 7 0.75 48.39 31.31
N GLY A 8 -0.06 47.40 31.62
CA GLY A 8 0.24 45.99 31.44
C GLY A 8 0.03 45.60 29.99
N CYS A 9 1.11 45.25 29.33
CA CYS A 9 1.12 44.74 27.99
C CYS A 9 0.70 43.26 28.04
N VAL A 10 -0.52 42.92 27.56
CA VAL A 10 -0.95 41.54 27.34
C VAL A 10 -0.50 41.12 25.94
N LEU A 11 0.57 40.35 25.90
CA LEU A 11 1.02 39.65 24.69
C LEU A 11 0.06 38.50 24.42
N GLY A 12 -0.88 38.72 23.53
CA GLY A 12 -1.70 37.65 22.93
C GLY A 12 -0.84 36.83 21.98
N SER A 13 -0.51 35.63 22.39
CA SER A 13 0.11 34.64 21.49
C SER A 13 -0.91 34.20 20.42
N LEU A 14 -0.75 34.73 19.23
CA LEU A 14 -1.38 34.18 18.04
C LEU A 14 -0.68 32.87 17.73
N VAL A 15 -1.33 31.76 18.16
CA VAL A 15 -0.98 30.44 17.64
C VAL A 15 -1.41 30.42 16.18
N GLY A 16 -0.47 30.70 15.31
CA GLY A 16 -0.66 30.55 13.88
C GLY A 16 -0.87 29.08 13.56
N TRP A 17 -2.10 28.74 13.21
CA TRP A 17 -2.37 27.52 12.50
C TRP A 17 -1.75 27.66 11.10
N THR A 18 -0.54 27.15 10.97
CA THR A 18 0.00 26.88 9.66
C THR A 18 -0.86 25.78 9.05
N ALA A 19 -1.85 26.17 8.27
CA ALA A 19 -2.45 25.28 7.32
C ALA A 19 -1.31 24.72 6.47
N LEU A 20 -1.02 23.44 6.67
CA LEU A 20 -0.19 22.67 5.74
C LEU A 20 -0.86 22.76 4.38
N ALA A 21 -0.38 23.68 3.57
CA ALA A 21 -0.69 23.71 2.17
C ALA A 21 -0.35 22.31 1.65
N HIS A 22 -1.37 21.56 1.30
CA HIS A 22 -1.19 20.32 0.57
C HIS A 22 -0.56 20.72 -0.76
N SER A 23 0.74 20.57 -0.81
CA SER A 23 1.49 20.66 -2.04
C SER A 23 0.82 19.75 -3.06
N LEU A 24 0.32 20.31 -4.14
CA LEU A 24 -0.17 19.59 -5.32
C LEU A 24 0.99 18.90 -6.08
N GLY A 25 2.08 18.63 -5.41
CA GLY A 25 3.22 17.89 -5.90
C GLY A 25 3.14 16.45 -5.40
N GLY A 26 3.11 15.51 -6.32
CA GLY A 26 3.15 14.08 -6.03
C GLY A 26 4.34 13.72 -5.15
N GLY A 27 4.17 12.71 -4.29
CA GLY A 27 5.20 12.26 -3.38
C GLY A 27 4.97 10.81 -2.93
N PRO A 28 5.90 10.24 -2.17
CA PRO A 28 5.77 8.90 -1.67
C PRO A 28 4.59 8.78 -0.71
N VAL A 29 3.84 7.69 -0.87
CA VAL A 29 2.71 7.31 -0.01
C VAL A 29 3.13 6.12 0.83
N SER A 30 2.98 6.23 2.14
CA SER A 30 3.27 5.14 3.06
C SER A 30 2.26 4.01 2.90
N PHE A 31 2.74 2.79 2.96
CA PHE A 31 1.91 1.59 2.94
C PHE A 31 2.42 0.56 3.94
N ALA A 32 1.56 -0.38 4.30
CA ALA A 32 1.92 -1.51 5.16
C ALA A 32 1.62 -2.83 4.45
N THR A 33 2.49 -3.80 4.63
CA THR A 33 2.26 -5.17 4.15
C THR A 33 1.16 -5.84 4.98
N VAL A 34 0.14 -6.35 4.31
CA VAL A 34 -0.90 -7.20 4.90
C VAL A 34 -0.44 -8.64 4.87
N ALA A 35 0.02 -9.10 3.71
CA ALA A 35 0.55 -10.44 3.52
C ALA A 35 1.53 -10.47 2.33
N ARG A 36 2.55 -11.29 2.42
CA ARG A 36 3.53 -11.52 1.37
C ARG A 36 4.06 -12.94 1.46
N GLY A 37 4.26 -13.58 0.35
CA GLY A 37 4.77 -14.95 0.35
C GLY A 37 4.84 -15.56 -1.05
N SER A 38 5.03 -16.86 -1.06
CA SER A 38 5.18 -17.67 -2.27
C SER A 38 4.11 -18.77 -2.41
N VAL A 39 3.08 -18.74 -1.56
CA VAL A 39 1.99 -19.71 -1.59
C VAL A 39 0.67 -18.97 -1.70
N SER A 40 -0.02 -19.16 -2.81
CA SER A 40 -1.35 -18.62 -3.07
C SER A 40 -2.14 -19.57 -3.96
N ARG A 41 -3.45 -19.56 -3.80
CA ARG A 41 -4.36 -20.30 -4.71
C ARG A 41 -4.67 -19.54 -6.00
N VAL A 42 -4.22 -18.29 -6.11
CA VAL A 42 -4.34 -17.46 -7.32
C VAL A 42 -3.28 -17.91 -8.32
N LYS A 43 -3.68 -18.69 -9.31
CA LYS A 43 -2.79 -19.35 -10.27
C LYS A 43 -2.36 -18.47 -11.43
N GLN A 44 -3.17 -17.48 -11.77
CA GLN A 44 -2.89 -16.55 -12.86
C GLN A 44 -2.38 -15.21 -12.33
N PRO A 45 -1.56 -14.48 -13.08
CA PRO A 45 -1.18 -13.13 -12.74
C PRO A 45 -2.42 -12.26 -12.49
N LEU A 46 -2.41 -11.51 -11.40
CA LEU A 46 -3.51 -10.65 -11.03
C LEU A 46 -3.00 -9.41 -10.31
N GLU A 47 -3.42 -8.25 -10.79
CA GLU A 47 -3.22 -6.96 -10.13
C GLU A 47 -4.60 -6.38 -9.81
N THR A 48 -4.85 -6.02 -8.58
CA THR A 48 -6.17 -5.53 -8.19
C THR A 48 -6.12 -4.52 -7.06
N VAL A 49 -7.08 -3.59 -7.10
CA VAL A 49 -7.34 -2.62 -6.05
C VAL A 49 -8.65 -2.96 -5.38
N VAL A 50 -8.64 -3.03 -4.07
CA VAL A 50 -9.80 -3.40 -3.24
C VAL A 50 -10.18 -2.22 -2.38
N ARG A 51 -11.42 -1.78 -2.47
CA ARG A 51 -11.94 -0.61 -1.76
C ARG A 51 -13.10 -0.91 -0.82
N THR A 52 -13.60 -2.13 -0.83
CA THR A 52 -14.73 -2.56 0.00
C THR A 52 -14.43 -3.84 0.77
N ARG A 53 -15.14 -4.04 1.86
CA ARG A 53 -15.04 -5.25 2.68
C ARG A 53 -15.43 -6.51 1.91
N GLU A 54 -16.43 -6.41 1.05
CA GLU A 54 -16.96 -7.51 0.24
C GLU A 54 -15.93 -7.96 -0.80
N GLU A 55 -15.31 -7.00 -1.51
CA GLU A 55 -14.21 -7.29 -2.44
C GLU A 55 -13.02 -7.93 -1.71
N TRP A 56 -12.70 -7.43 -0.51
CA TRP A 56 -11.62 -7.97 0.30
C TRP A 56 -11.86 -9.42 0.72
N ALA A 57 -13.06 -9.72 1.21
CA ALA A 57 -13.44 -11.08 1.58
C ALA A 57 -13.37 -12.02 0.37
N GLY A 58 -13.83 -11.58 -0.79
CA GLY A 58 -13.78 -12.35 -2.04
C GLY A 58 -12.34 -12.62 -2.50
N LEU A 59 -11.48 -11.61 -2.48
CA LEU A 59 -10.07 -11.77 -2.83
C LEU A 59 -9.34 -12.71 -1.86
N TRP A 60 -9.56 -12.54 -0.55
CA TRP A 60 -8.94 -13.39 0.45
C TRP A 60 -9.37 -14.85 0.33
N ALA A 61 -10.65 -15.12 0.08
CA ALA A 61 -11.15 -16.46 -0.17
C ALA A 61 -10.52 -17.10 -1.42
N ARG A 62 -10.27 -16.33 -2.47
CA ARG A 62 -9.54 -16.81 -3.66
C ARG A 62 -8.08 -17.09 -3.36
N HIS A 63 -7.46 -16.31 -2.49
CA HIS A 63 -6.05 -16.40 -2.15
C HIS A 63 -5.73 -17.60 -1.24
N VAL A 64 -6.46 -17.78 -0.14
CA VAL A 64 -6.18 -18.81 0.87
C VAL A 64 -7.27 -19.85 1.02
N GLY A 65 -8.46 -19.59 0.49
CA GLY A 65 -9.62 -20.44 0.61
C GLY A 65 -10.75 -19.82 1.45
N PRO A 66 -11.97 -20.33 1.30
CA PRO A 66 -13.17 -19.73 1.88
C PRO A 66 -13.28 -19.84 3.40
N SER A 67 -12.51 -20.73 4.03
CA SER A 67 -12.58 -20.97 5.47
C SER A 67 -11.73 -20.00 6.31
N ALA A 68 -10.86 -19.21 5.67
CA ALA A 68 -9.98 -18.27 6.36
C ALA A 68 -10.58 -16.87 6.36
N ALA A 69 -10.70 -16.28 7.54
CA ALA A 69 -11.11 -14.88 7.66
C ALA A 69 -9.99 -13.95 7.18
N PRO A 70 -10.32 -12.90 6.41
CA PRO A 70 -9.34 -11.92 5.98
C PRO A 70 -8.82 -11.12 7.18
N PRO A 71 -7.54 -10.68 7.14
CA PRO A 71 -7.04 -9.71 8.10
C PRO A 71 -7.89 -8.44 8.13
N PRO A 72 -8.07 -7.80 9.30
CA PRO A 72 -8.90 -6.61 9.41
C PRO A 72 -8.28 -5.43 8.65
N VAL A 73 -9.11 -4.75 7.85
CA VAL A 73 -8.79 -3.52 7.15
C VAL A 73 -9.95 -2.54 7.33
N ASP A 74 -9.63 -1.31 7.70
CA ASP A 74 -10.63 -0.25 7.82
C ASP A 74 -10.83 0.45 6.46
N PHE A 75 -11.81 0.00 5.70
CA PHE A 75 -12.12 0.56 4.39
C PHE A 75 -12.75 1.96 4.41
N SER A 76 -13.03 2.52 5.58
CA SER A 76 -13.36 3.94 5.70
C SER A 76 -12.13 4.84 5.53
N ALA A 77 -10.95 4.36 5.93
CA ALA A 77 -9.69 5.11 5.94
C ALA A 77 -8.61 4.51 5.01
N GLU A 78 -8.71 3.24 4.67
CA GLU A 78 -7.70 2.50 3.92
C GLU A 78 -8.29 1.80 2.69
N MET A 79 -7.41 1.41 1.80
CA MET A 79 -7.69 0.49 0.70
C MET A 79 -6.57 -0.55 0.60
N VAL A 80 -6.79 -1.59 -0.17
CA VAL A 80 -5.84 -2.68 -0.39
C VAL A 80 -5.43 -2.71 -1.86
N VAL A 81 -4.16 -2.92 -2.10
CA VAL A 81 -3.63 -3.27 -3.42
C VAL A 81 -2.96 -4.63 -3.32
N ALA A 82 -3.30 -5.50 -4.23
CA ALA A 82 -2.77 -6.86 -4.25
C ALA A 82 -2.18 -7.19 -5.62
N VAL A 83 -0.99 -7.77 -5.59
CA VAL A 83 -0.27 -8.24 -6.77
C VAL A 83 0.06 -9.71 -6.60
N PHE A 84 -0.35 -10.51 -7.57
CA PHE A 84 -0.08 -11.94 -7.65
C PHE A 84 0.67 -12.22 -8.94
N ALA A 85 1.81 -12.90 -8.83
CA ALA A 85 2.60 -13.27 -10.00
C ALA A 85 2.01 -14.44 -10.80
N GLY A 86 1.07 -15.18 -10.19
CA GLY A 86 0.62 -16.47 -10.71
C GLY A 86 1.61 -17.60 -10.40
N GLU A 87 1.36 -18.79 -10.92
CA GLU A 87 2.23 -19.95 -10.68
C GLU A 87 3.60 -19.79 -11.31
N ARG A 88 4.60 -20.26 -10.58
CA ARG A 88 6.00 -20.37 -10.99
C ARG A 88 6.47 -21.81 -10.78
N PRO A 89 7.31 -22.39 -11.67
CA PRO A 89 7.62 -23.81 -11.66
C PRO A 89 8.53 -24.24 -10.52
N THR A 90 9.22 -23.29 -9.87
CA THR A 90 10.24 -23.60 -8.85
C THR A 90 10.13 -22.65 -7.67
N THR A 91 10.85 -22.96 -6.60
CA THR A 91 11.11 -22.01 -5.52
C THR A 91 12.02 -20.89 -5.98
N GLY A 92 12.14 -19.82 -5.17
CA GLY A 92 13.09 -18.72 -5.35
C GLY A 92 12.53 -17.48 -6.05
N TYR A 93 11.35 -17.57 -6.65
CA TYR A 93 10.64 -16.38 -7.13
C TYR A 93 10.06 -15.62 -5.96
N GLY A 94 10.08 -14.31 -6.05
CA GLY A 94 9.48 -13.41 -5.07
C GLY A 94 8.81 -12.24 -5.73
N LEU A 95 7.85 -11.63 -5.04
CA LEU A 95 7.17 -10.44 -5.49
C LEU A 95 7.14 -9.40 -4.38
N GLU A 96 7.44 -8.15 -4.72
CA GLU A 96 7.54 -7.07 -3.75
C GLU A 96 7.00 -5.77 -4.33
N VAL A 97 6.04 -5.16 -3.64
CA VAL A 97 5.72 -3.76 -3.86
C VAL A 97 6.85 -2.93 -3.27
N THR A 98 7.49 -2.14 -4.08
CA THR A 98 8.69 -1.37 -3.74
C THR A 98 8.35 0.06 -3.35
N GLN A 99 7.36 0.66 -4.01
CA GLN A 99 7.03 2.07 -3.83
C GLN A 99 5.59 2.36 -4.21
N VAL A 100 5.00 3.32 -3.51
CA VAL A 100 3.73 3.95 -3.89
C VAL A 100 3.96 5.45 -4.01
N LEU A 101 3.58 6.02 -5.13
CA LEU A 101 3.71 7.45 -5.42
C LEU A 101 2.34 8.06 -5.71
N SER A 102 2.08 9.21 -5.12
CA SER A 102 1.00 10.09 -5.54
C SER A 102 1.49 10.99 -6.68
N THR A 103 0.75 11.07 -7.75
CA THR A 103 1.06 11.89 -8.92
C THR A 103 -0.17 12.71 -9.33
N ASP A 104 0.00 13.63 -10.26
CA ASP A 104 -1.11 14.38 -10.90
C ASP A 104 -2.10 13.48 -11.65
N ARG A 105 -1.68 12.26 -12.02
CA ARG A 105 -2.49 11.26 -12.74
C ARG A 105 -3.10 10.18 -11.85
N GLY A 106 -2.89 10.25 -10.53
CA GLY A 106 -3.36 9.24 -9.59
C GLY A 106 -2.23 8.59 -8.79
N LEU A 107 -2.50 7.44 -8.21
CA LEU A 107 -1.47 6.66 -7.53
C LEU A 107 -0.74 5.74 -8.51
N GLN A 108 0.57 5.66 -8.34
CA GLN A 108 1.42 4.66 -8.98
C GLN A 108 1.93 3.69 -7.93
N VAL A 109 1.60 2.42 -8.08
CA VAL A 109 2.08 1.33 -7.22
C VAL A 109 3.11 0.55 -8.01
N MET A 110 4.36 0.62 -7.59
CA MET A 110 5.47 -0.04 -8.27
C MET A 110 5.80 -1.35 -7.57
N TYR A 111 5.98 -2.40 -8.34
CA TYR A 111 6.39 -3.70 -7.82
C TYR A 111 7.48 -4.33 -8.65
N ARG A 112 8.25 -5.18 -8.01
CA ARG A 112 9.32 -5.98 -8.63
C ARG A 112 9.06 -7.45 -8.42
N GLU A 113 9.23 -8.23 -9.46
CA GLU A 113 9.33 -9.68 -9.37
C GLU A 113 10.81 -10.05 -9.30
N ARG A 114 11.20 -10.69 -8.21
CA ARG A 114 12.54 -11.23 -8.07
C ARG A 114 12.61 -12.58 -8.76
N THR A 115 13.49 -12.66 -9.72
CA THR A 115 13.88 -13.90 -10.39
C THR A 115 15.21 -14.39 -9.85
N LEU A 116 15.51 -15.64 -10.09
CA LEU A 116 16.77 -16.24 -9.67
C LEU A 116 17.86 -16.00 -10.71
N PRO A 117 19.12 -15.78 -10.26
CA PRO A 117 20.25 -15.79 -11.19
C PRO A 117 20.41 -17.18 -11.82
N ALA A 118 20.99 -17.22 -13.01
CA ALA A 118 21.34 -18.47 -13.68
C ALA A 118 22.24 -19.34 -12.77
N GLY A 119 21.91 -20.64 -12.68
CA GLY A 119 22.66 -21.60 -11.85
C GLY A 119 22.26 -21.62 -10.36
N ALA A 120 21.27 -20.84 -9.95
CA ALA A 120 20.77 -20.91 -8.57
C ALA A 120 20.16 -22.28 -8.27
N LEU A 121 20.42 -22.76 -7.06
CA LEU A 121 19.81 -23.99 -6.56
C LEU A 121 18.33 -23.72 -6.22
N VAL A 122 17.44 -24.40 -6.91
CA VAL A 122 16.00 -24.31 -6.70
C VAL A 122 15.41 -25.69 -6.47
N ARG A 123 14.25 -25.72 -5.82
CA ARG A 123 13.45 -26.93 -5.71
C ARG A 123 12.37 -26.91 -6.79
N PRO A 124 12.09 -28.03 -7.48
CA PRO A 124 11.02 -28.14 -8.47
C PRO A 124 9.64 -28.22 -7.77
N VAL A 125 9.30 -27.19 -7.05
CA VAL A 125 8.04 -27.02 -6.33
C VAL A 125 7.35 -25.80 -6.89
N VAL A 126 6.11 -25.98 -7.36
CA VAL A 126 5.30 -24.86 -7.85
C VAL A 126 5.04 -23.87 -6.72
N THR A 127 5.30 -22.62 -7.00
CA THR A 127 5.05 -21.49 -6.11
C THR A 127 4.11 -20.49 -6.78
N ALA A 128 3.53 -19.60 -5.99
CA ALA A 128 2.69 -18.52 -6.48
C ALA A 128 2.97 -17.26 -5.67
N PRO A 129 4.01 -16.50 -6.03
CA PRO A 129 4.42 -15.32 -5.29
C PRO A 129 3.35 -14.23 -5.31
N PHE A 130 3.21 -13.55 -4.17
CA PHE A 130 2.25 -12.46 -4.02
C PHE A 130 2.73 -11.41 -3.01
N HIS A 131 2.20 -10.21 -3.13
CA HIS A 131 2.32 -9.16 -2.13
C HIS A 131 1.01 -8.37 -2.05
N ILE A 132 0.44 -8.29 -0.86
CA ILE A 132 -0.78 -7.56 -0.54
C ILE A 132 -0.41 -6.45 0.43
N ILE A 133 -0.75 -5.22 0.08
CA ILE A 133 -0.49 -4.03 0.88
C ILE A 133 -1.79 -3.31 1.22
N ARG A 134 -1.78 -2.57 2.33
CA ARG A 134 -2.79 -1.56 2.65
C ARG A 134 -2.15 -0.17 2.66
N LEU A 135 -2.90 0.81 2.25
CA LEU A 135 -2.49 2.20 2.16
C LEU A 135 -3.70 3.12 2.39
N PRO A 136 -3.48 4.43 2.64
CA PRO A 136 -4.56 5.38 2.80
C PRO A 136 -5.54 5.34 1.62
N ARG A 137 -6.82 5.45 1.92
CA ARG A 137 -7.89 5.42 0.92
C ARG A 137 -7.69 6.51 -0.13
N PHE A 138 -7.79 6.13 -1.38
CA PHE A 138 -7.70 7.01 -2.54
C PHE A 138 -8.81 6.68 -3.53
N GLN A 139 -9.54 7.70 -3.97
CA GLN A 139 -10.71 7.53 -4.86
C GLN A 139 -10.35 7.60 -6.34
N GLY A 140 -9.19 8.12 -6.67
CA GLY A 140 -8.75 8.28 -8.05
C GLY A 140 -8.18 7.02 -8.70
N PRO A 141 -7.63 7.16 -9.91
CA PRO A 141 -6.99 6.06 -10.63
C PRO A 141 -5.77 5.51 -9.87
N VAL A 142 -5.60 4.20 -9.94
CA VAL A 142 -4.41 3.51 -9.42
C VAL A 142 -3.76 2.73 -10.55
N HIS A 143 -2.51 3.05 -10.83
CA HIS A 143 -1.69 2.40 -11.85
C HIS A 143 -0.71 1.47 -11.17
N ILE A 144 -0.84 0.18 -11.43
CA ILE A 144 0.08 -0.83 -10.90
C ILE A 144 1.12 -1.11 -11.98
N LEU A 145 2.39 -0.90 -11.65
CA LEU A 145 3.49 -0.91 -12.62
C LEU A 145 4.58 -1.86 -12.16
N ARG A 146 4.96 -2.77 -13.07
CA ARG A 146 6.10 -3.64 -12.84
C ARG A 146 7.40 -2.90 -13.15
N GLU A 147 8.33 -2.92 -12.22
CA GLU A 147 9.71 -2.48 -12.45
C GLU A 147 10.47 -3.50 -13.32
N PRO A 148 11.40 -3.05 -14.17
CA PRO A 148 12.22 -3.92 -14.99
C PRO A 148 13.12 -4.86 -14.18
#